data_b60cb82aa0bfa9e9f56ed295a5e927d9
#
_entry.id   b60cb82aa0bfa9e9f56ed295a5e927d9
#
_cell.length_a   1.000
_cell.length_b   1.000
_cell.length_c   1.000
_cell.angle_alpha   90.00
_cell.angle_beta   90.00
_cell.angle_gamma   90.00
#
_symmetry.space_group_name_H-M   'P 1'
#
loop_
_entity.id
_entity.type
_entity.pdbx_description
1 polymer ?
#
loop_
_entity_poly.entity_id
_entity_poly.type
_entity_poly.pdbx_seq_one_letter_code
_entity_poly.pdbx_strand_id
1 'polypeptide(L)'
;IQGVDASFVAVQVGNGVNVSARSMGAVNVQVIMESLGGGGHQTMAAAQLKHITPQAARSRIQDAIDQYYLSQKKTTPEARPAKGE
;
A
#
# COMPACT_ATOMS: atom_id res chain seq x y z
N ILE A 1 0.54 9.37 4.91
CA ILE A 1 1.07 9.27 3.55
C ILE A 1 -0.08 9.41 2.59
N GLN A 2 0.06 10.28 1.66
CA GLN A 2 -1.01 10.56 0.72
C GLN A 2 -0.47 10.51 -0.70
N GLY A 3 -1.12 9.70 -1.55
CA GLY A 3 -0.81 9.65 -2.97
C GLY A 3 -1.87 10.41 -3.75
N VAL A 4 -1.73 10.42 -5.07
CA VAL A 4 -2.68 11.10 -5.95
C VAL A 4 -4.06 10.46 -5.86
N ASP A 5 -4.11 9.13 -5.82
CA ASP A 5 -5.37 8.39 -5.89
C ASP A 5 -5.68 7.64 -4.61
N ALA A 6 -4.90 7.81 -3.56
CA ALA A 6 -5.13 7.09 -2.32
C ALA A 6 -4.53 7.83 -1.15
N SER A 7 -5.10 7.63 0.03
CA SER A 7 -4.55 8.18 1.26
C SER A 7 -4.37 7.05 2.27
N PHE A 8 -3.35 7.17 3.10
CA PHE A 8 -3.00 6.19 4.12
C PHE A 8 -2.81 6.91 5.45
N VAL A 9 -3.47 6.42 6.48
CA VAL A 9 -3.37 6.99 7.83
C VAL A 9 -2.83 5.91 8.76
N ALA A 10 -1.77 6.24 9.48
CA ALA A 10 -1.15 5.33 10.42
C ALA A 10 -1.30 5.90 11.82
N VAL A 11 -1.82 5.10 12.76
CA VAL A 11 -2.05 5.51 14.14
C VAL A 11 -1.36 4.51 15.06
N GLN A 12 -0.52 5.01 15.96
CA GLN A 12 0.13 4.16 16.93
C GLN A 12 -0.90 3.69 17.96
N VAL A 13 -0.93 2.38 18.22
CA VAL A 13 -1.80 1.77 19.22
C VAL A 13 -0.96 0.80 20.01
N GLY A 14 -0.73 1.12 21.29
CA GLY A 14 0.15 0.29 22.11
C GLY A 14 1.56 0.24 21.52
N ASN A 15 2.08 -0.95 21.29
CA ASN A 15 3.40 -1.15 20.69
C ASN A 15 3.32 -1.50 19.20
N GLY A 16 2.21 -1.12 18.56
CA GLY A 16 2.02 -1.37 17.14
C GLY A 16 1.43 -0.17 16.44
N VAL A 17 1.07 -0.35 15.18
CA VAL A 17 0.52 0.71 14.34
C VAL A 17 -0.64 0.16 13.54
N ASN A 18 -1.77 0.84 13.62
CA ASN A 18 -2.93 0.54 12.77
C ASN A 18 -2.88 1.44 11.55
N VAL A 19 -3.06 0.83 10.38
CA VAL A 19 -3.02 1.55 9.12
C VAL A 19 -4.39 1.46 8.47
N SER A 20 -4.92 2.61 8.06
CA SER A 20 -6.16 2.68 7.30
C SER A 20 -5.85 3.25 5.93
N ALA A 21 -6.48 2.72 4.89
CA ALA A 21 -6.23 3.15 3.53
C ALA A 21 -7.55 3.39 2.82
N ARG A 22 -7.60 4.42 2.01
CA ARG A 22 -8.76 4.75 1.20
C ARG A 22 -8.30 5.13 -0.19
N SER A 23 -8.93 4.53 -1.19
CA SER A 23 -8.67 4.85 -2.59
C SER A 23 -9.74 5.80 -3.10
N MET A 24 -9.30 6.78 -3.87
CA MET A 24 -10.20 7.73 -4.52
C MET A 24 -10.16 7.58 -6.04
N GLY A 25 -9.53 6.52 -6.53
CA GLY A 25 -9.38 6.29 -7.96
C GLY A 25 -9.03 4.84 -8.25
N ALA A 26 -8.03 4.64 -9.07
CA ALA A 26 -7.69 3.33 -9.61
C ALA A 26 -6.84 2.46 -8.68
N VAL A 27 -6.34 3.02 -7.60
CA VAL A 27 -5.47 2.28 -6.69
C VAL A 27 -6.28 1.26 -5.91
N ASN A 28 -5.83 0.01 -5.90
CA ASN A 28 -6.47 -1.06 -5.14
C ASN A 28 -5.78 -1.16 -3.78
N VAL A 29 -6.35 -0.50 -2.77
CA VAL A 29 -5.74 -0.49 -1.44
C VAL A 29 -5.86 -1.83 -0.74
N GLN A 30 -6.77 -2.70 -1.18
CA GLN A 30 -6.87 -4.05 -0.64
C GLN A 30 -5.57 -4.83 -0.85
N VAL A 31 -5.02 -4.75 -2.07
CA VAL A 31 -3.78 -5.46 -2.40
C VAL A 31 -2.63 -4.93 -1.51
N ILE A 32 -2.55 -3.62 -1.35
CA ILE A 32 -1.50 -3.02 -0.55
C ILE A 32 -1.62 -3.46 0.92
N MET A 33 -2.83 -3.40 1.47
CA MET A 33 -3.03 -3.76 2.87
C MET A 33 -2.83 -5.26 3.09
N GLU A 34 -3.20 -6.11 2.13
CA GLU A 34 -2.96 -7.55 2.24
C GLU A 34 -1.48 -7.87 2.29
N SER A 35 -0.65 -7.11 1.60
CA SER A 35 0.79 -7.30 1.66
C SER A 35 1.36 -6.94 3.02
N LEU A 36 0.60 -6.18 3.81
CA LEU A 36 0.97 -5.84 5.20
C LEU A 36 0.27 -6.74 6.22
N GLY A 37 -0.41 -7.78 5.74
CA GLY A 37 -1.11 -8.71 6.62
C GLY A 37 -2.53 -8.30 6.97
N GLY A 38 -3.07 -7.31 6.30
CA GLY A 38 -4.42 -6.83 6.55
C GLY A 38 -5.39 -7.26 5.46
N GLY A 39 -6.44 -6.45 5.26
CA GLY A 39 -7.44 -6.73 4.24
C GLY A 39 -8.48 -5.64 4.16
N GLY A 40 -9.52 -5.89 3.39
CA GLY A 40 -10.62 -4.95 3.20
C GLY A 40 -11.18 -5.05 1.81
N HIS A 41 -11.47 -3.90 1.21
CA HIS A 41 -12.01 -3.78 -0.14
C HIS A 41 -11.08 -2.95 -1.00
N GLN A 42 -11.36 -2.91 -2.30
CA GLN A 42 -10.53 -2.16 -3.24
C GLN A 42 -10.40 -0.68 -2.87
N THR A 43 -11.45 -0.09 -2.34
CA THR A 43 -11.47 1.34 -2.03
C THR A 43 -11.28 1.65 -0.56
N MET A 44 -11.28 0.65 0.30
CA MET A 44 -11.16 0.87 1.76
C MET A 44 -10.59 -0.39 2.40
N ALA A 45 -9.44 -0.27 3.04
CA ALA A 45 -8.77 -1.40 3.63
C ALA A 45 -7.96 -0.96 4.84
N ALA A 46 -7.51 -1.92 5.63
CA ALA A 46 -6.76 -1.65 6.85
C ALA A 46 -5.80 -2.78 7.16
N ALA A 47 -4.80 -2.48 7.97
CA ALA A 47 -3.83 -3.47 8.45
C ALA A 47 -3.41 -3.11 9.86
N GLN A 48 -3.04 -4.13 10.64
CA GLN A 48 -2.45 -3.95 11.97
C GLN A 48 -1.02 -4.43 11.93
N LEU A 49 -0.09 -3.53 12.24
CA LEU A 49 1.32 -3.89 12.33
C LEU A 49 1.68 -3.97 13.81
N LYS A 50 1.98 -5.17 14.28
CA LYS A 50 2.25 -5.42 15.69
C LYS A 50 3.73 -5.35 15.98
N HIS A 51 4.07 -4.91 17.20
CA HIS A 51 5.46 -4.89 17.68
C HIS A 51 6.36 -4.11 16.71
N ILE A 52 5.95 -2.90 16.38
CA ILE A 52 6.67 -2.09 15.40
C ILE A 52 6.61 -0.62 15.83
N THR A 53 7.69 0.10 15.56
CA THR A 53 7.71 1.55 15.81
C THR A 53 7.00 2.28 14.67
N PRO A 54 6.52 3.51 14.92
CA PRO A 54 5.93 4.30 13.84
C PRO A 54 6.85 4.51 12.65
N GLN A 55 8.16 4.67 12.89
CA GLN A 55 9.13 4.87 11.82
C GLN A 55 9.25 3.61 10.96
N ALA A 56 9.36 2.44 11.60
CA ALA A 56 9.46 1.18 10.87
C ALA A 56 8.16 0.88 10.12
N ALA A 57 7.01 1.22 10.74
CA ALA A 57 5.72 1.04 10.09
C ALA A 57 5.63 1.89 8.83
N ARG A 58 6.11 3.14 8.90
CA ARG A 58 6.09 4.03 7.75
C ARG A 58 6.92 3.46 6.60
N SER A 59 8.09 2.91 6.90
CA SER A 59 8.93 2.26 5.88
C SER A 59 8.22 1.08 5.25
N ARG A 60 7.56 0.25 6.05
CA ARG A 60 6.85 -0.91 5.52
C ARG A 60 5.67 -0.50 4.64
N ILE A 61 4.95 0.54 5.04
CA ILE A 61 3.85 1.07 4.23
C ILE A 61 4.39 1.59 2.90
N GLN A 62 5.48 2.35 2.94
CA GLN A 62 6.06 2.88 1.71
C GLN A 62 6.53 1.76 0.79
N ASP A 63 7.17 0.74 1.34
CA ASP A 63 7.61 -0.41 0.55
C ASP A 63 6.42 -1.11 -0.10
N ALA A 64 5.33 -1.29 0.65
CA ALA A 64 4.14 -1.93 0.12
C ALA A 64 3.54 -1.12 -1.04
N ILE A 65 3.51 0.19 -0.91
CA ILE A 65 3.03 1.07 -1.97
C ILE A 65 3.94 0.97 -3.19
N ASP A 66 5.24 1.02 -2.98
CA ASP A 66 6.21 0.94 -4.07
C ASP A 66 6.09 -0.39 -4.82
N GLN A 67 5.95 -1.48 -4.09
CA GLN A 67 5.79 -2.80 -4.70
C GLN A 67 4.50 -2.88 -5.51
N TYR A 68 3.44 -2.27 -5.00
CA TYR A 68 2.19 -2.25 -5.73
C TYR A 68 2.36 -1.55 -7.09
N TYR A 69 2.98 -0.37 -7.11
CA TYR A 69 3.17 0.36 -8.36
C TYR A 69 4.13 -0.35 -9.30
N LEU A 70 5.16 -0.97 -8.77
CA LEU A 70 6.07 -1.78 -9.60
C LEU A 70 5.32 -2.95 -10.24
N SER A 71 4.45 -3.60 -9.48
CA SER A 71 3.64 -4.70 -10.00
C SER A 71 2.74 -4.23 -11.13
N GLN A 72 2.13 -3.05 -10.99
CA GLN A 72 1.27 -2.49 -12.04
C GLN A 72 2.07 -2.19 -13.30
N LYS A 73 3.26 -1.67 -13.16
CA LYS A 73 4.11 -1.42 -14.32
C LYS A 73 4.48 -2.70 -15.05
N LYS A 74 4.78 -3.77 -14.30
CA LYS A 74 5.15 -5.05 -14.90
C LYS A 74 4.01 -5.65 -15.69
N THR A 75 2.78 -5.38 -15.30
CA THR A 75 1.63 -5.93 -16.01
C THR A 75 1.20 -5.09 -17.19
N THR A 76 1.83 -3.95 -17.41
CA THR A 76 1.53 -3.10 -18.54
C THR A 76 2.18 -3.67 -19.80
N PRO A 77 1.41 -3.99 -20.83
CA PRO A 77 1.96 -4.72 -21.97
C PRO A 77 2.87 -3.94 -22.85
N GLU A 78 3.07 -2.76 -22.73
CA GLU A 78 3.94 -2.04 -23.57
C GLU A 78 5.39 -2.28 -23.27
N ALA A 79 5.20 -2.26 -22.93
CA ALA A 79 6.08 -2.35 -22.78
C ALA A 79 6.90 -2.85 -23.00
N ARG A 80 6.53 -3.03 -23.25
CA ARG A 80 7.09 -3.59 -23.50
C ARG A 80 7.77 -3.57 -23.97
N PRO A 81 7.79 -3.45 -24.25
CA PRO A 81 8.42 -3.46 -24.68
C PRO A 81 9.08 -3.26 -24.98
N ALA A 82 8.97 -3.18 -25.29
CA ALA A 82 9.29 -3.06 -25.48
C ALA A 82 10.02 -2.63 -25.35
N LYS A 83 10.07 -2.66 -25.51
CA LYS A 83 10.49 -2.43 -25.28
C LYS A 83 11.15 -2.27 -24.90
N GLY A 84 11.13 -2.38 -25.14
CA GLY A 84 11.40 -2.41 -24.72
C GLY A 84 11.81 -2.18 -24.55
N GLU A 85 11.68 -2.29 -24.83
CA GLU A 85 11.67 -2.34 -24.66
C GLU A 85 11.88 -2.37 -24.42
#